data_9e37cb06e897b11b012831baa54ad49d
#
_entry.id   9e37cb06e897b11b012831baa54ad49d
#
_cell.length_a   1.000
_cell.length_b   1.000
_cell.length_c   1.000
_cell.angle_alpha   90.00
_cell.angle_beta   90.00
_cell.angle_gamma   90.00
#
_symmetry.space_group_name_H-M   'P 1'
#
loop_
_entity.id
_entity.type
_entity.pdbx_description
1 polymer ?
#
loop_
_entity_poly.entity_id
_entity_poly.type
_entity_poly.pdbx_seq_one_letter_code
_entity_poly.pdbx_strand_id
1 'polypeptide(L)'
;LRLRCTSSARRPGSDRGRDASRLPLSIGMPVKITPWFILHRPQPAATHRLFCFPYAGAGSLLYRRWALDLPSWIEVVAVELPGRQTRFSEAPPTSLDAMTDALATAASGLLDKPFGTFGYSFGSVVGIEWLKELDRRRLPRPIHAFCAAHRAPHVAPRPLSIHRLPEPDLINWLKTMGGTPDALLSEPDWLRHFLRALRADLALAEGYCTDTPFALRCGLTVFGGLHDPHVDMDALREWRRYSDGPFSLHRFDGDHFFIHARERELQDHVVATLAAHA
;
A
#
# COMPACT_ATOMS: atom_id res chain seq x y z
N LEU A 1 60.99 11.75 55.29
CA LEU A 1 61.67 12.49 54.21
C LEU A 1 60.64 13.15 53.35
N ARG A 2 60.67 14.45 53.21
CA ARG A 2 59.82 15.32 52.42
C ARG A 2 60.06 15.11 50.94
N LEU A 3 59.04 15.36 50.13
CA LEU A 3 59.13 16.16 48.89
C LEU A 3 57.73 16.31 48.23
N ARG A 4 57.25 17.49 48.31
CA ARG A 4 56.71 18.49 47.36
C ARG A 4 55.80 18.07 46.23
N CYS A 5 54.58 18.63 46.32
CA CYS A 5 53.65 18.97 45.28
C CYS A 5 54.29 19.74 44.11
N THR A 6 53.87 19.40 42.86
CA THR A 6 53.74 20.35 41.75
C THR A 6 52.42 20.16 41.03
N SER A 7 51.58 21.18 41.11
CA SER A 7 50.33 21.32 40.36
C SER A 7 50.60 21.57 38.86
N SER A 8 49.93 20.87 37.99
CA SER A 8 49.83 21.22 36.60
C SER A 8 48.37 21.39 36.25
N ALA A 9 47.95 22.64 36.08
CA ALA A 9 46.65 23.03 35.63
C ALA A 9 46.44 22.59 34.14
N ARG A 10 45.41 21.79 33.88
CA ARG A 10 44.89 21.54 32.52
C ARG A 10 43.72 22.49 32.28
N ARG A 11 43.78 23.21 31.16
CA ARG A 11 42.76 24.10 30.61
C ARG A 11 41.51 23.31 30.27
N PRO A 12 40.29 23.86 30.40
CA PRO A 12 39.07 23.23 29.97
C PRO A 12 38.97 23.23 28.42
N GLY A 13 38.83 22.04 27.86
CA GLY A 13 38.55 21.84 26.44
C GLY A 13 37.16 22.36 26.08
N SER A 14 37.12 23.09 25.00
CA SER A 14 35.92 23.63 24.35
C SER A 14 34.82 22.60 24.17
N ASP A 15 33.72 22.81 24.86
CA ASP A 15 32.43 22.16 24.60
C ASP A 15 31.95 22.59 23.21
N ARG A 16 32.08 21.67 22.23
CA ARG A 16 31.48 21.88 20.90
C ARG A 16 30.00 21.66 21.06
N GLY A 17 29.25 22.73 20.94
CA GLY A 17 27.82 22.82 21.01
C GLY A 17 27.16 21.67 20.23
N ARG A 18 26.36 20.89 20.92
CA ARG A 18 25.32 20.04 20.29
C ARG A 18 24.32 20.99 19.67
N ASP A 19 24.28 20.98 18.35
CA ASP A 19 23.26 21.69 17.57
C ASP A 19 21.86 21.19 17.98
N ALA A 20 21.19 21.97 18.82
CA ALA A 20 19.85 21.71 19.31
C ALA A 20 18.76 22.17 18.33
N SER A 21 19.10 22.42 17.06
CA SER A 21 18.16 22.97 16.08
C SER A 21 17.39 21.93 15.25
N ARG A 22 17.50 20.63 15.55
CA ARG A 22 16.60 19.62 14.99
C ARG A 22 15.46 19.35 15.96
N LEU A 23 14.50 20.27 16.01
CA LEU A 23 13.17 19.96 16.53
C LEU A 23 12.62 18.78 15.73
N PRO A 24 12.10 17.72 16.38
CA PRO A 24 11.44 16.65 15.66
C PRO A 24 10.29 17.27 14.87
N LEU A 25 10.25 17.02 13.55
CA LEU A 25 9.11 17.34 12.71
C LEU A 25 7.87 16.85 13.46
N SER A 26 6.97 17.74 13.84
CA SER A 26 5.71 17.38 14.46
C SER A 26 5.00 16.47 13.45
N ILE A 27 4.96 15.17 13.74
CA ILE A 27 4.18 14.21 12.95
C ILE A 27 2.73 14.63 13.14
N GLY A 28 2.17 15.31 12.16
CA GLY A 28 0.78 15.72 12.19
C GLY A 28 -0.11 14.50 12.42
N MET A 29 -1.20 14.68 13.16
CA MET A 29 -2.17 13.61 13.36
C MET A 29 -2.74 13.19 12.00
N PRO A 30 -3.00 11.88 11.79
CA PRO A 30 -3.68 11.42 10.57
C PRO A 30 -5.00 12.15 10.37
N VAL A 31 -5.25 12.62 9.15
CA VAL A 31 -6.50 13.30 8.81
C VAL A 31 -7.37 12.36 8.00
N LYS A 32 -8.56 12.10 8.50
CA LYS A 32 -9.61 11.36 7.80
C LYS A 32 -10.35 12.33 6.89
N ILE A 33 -10.07 12.29 5.59
CA ILE A 33 -10.72 13.16 4.60
C ILE A 33 -12.16 12.69 4.35
N THR A 34 -12.32 11.37 4.17
CA THR A 34 -13.61 10.68 4.09
C THR A 34 -13.49 9.35 4.84
N PRO A 35 -14.56 8.59 5.05
CA PRO A 35 -14.42 7.23 5.60
C PRO A 35 -13.47 6.33 4.79
N TRP A 36 -13.27 6.61 3.51
CA TRP A 36 -12.50 5.79 2.57
C TRP A 36 -11.04 6.19 2.42
N PHE A 37 -10.65 7.43 2.80
CA PHE A 37 -9.31 7.98 2.54
C PHE A 37 -8.70 8.62 3.77
N ILE A 38 -7.49 8.18 4.09
CA ILE A 38 -6.70 8.63 5.23
C ILE A 38 -5.40 9.27 4.72
N LEU A 39 -5.10 10.47 5.17
CA LEU A 39 -3.80 11.11 5.02
C LEU A 39 -3.00 10.93 6.31
N HIS A 40 -2.04 10.03 6.32
CA HIS A 40 -1.16 9.84 7.48
C HIS A 40 -0.21 11.01 7.70
N ARG A 41 0.08 11.74 6.65
CA ARG A 41 0.82 13.01 6.65
C ARG A 41 0.24 13.91 5.58
N PRO A 42 -0.67 14.83 5.92
CA PRO A 42 -1.21 15.80 4.97
C PRO A 42 -0.12 16.66 4.34
N GLN A 43 -0.15 16.80 3.03
CA GLN A 43 0.80 17.58 2.23
C GLN A 43 0.02 18.52 1.28
N PRO A 44 -0.61 19.58 1.79
CA PRO A 44 -1.48 20.45 0.98
C PRO A 44 -0.72 21.12 -0.17
N ALA A 45 0.60 21.35 -0.01
CA ALA A 45 1.46 21.90 -1.06
C ALA A 45 1.96 20.84 -2.06
N ALA A 46 1.65 19.55 -1.89
CA ALA A 46 2.03 18.53 -2.84
C ALA A 46 1.41 18.79 -4.21
N THR A 47 2.18 18.56 -5.26
CA THR A 47 1.75 18.72 -6.66
C THR A 47 1.08 17.48 -7.21
N HIS A 48 1.34 16.32 -6.60
CA HIS A 48 0.82 15.01 -7.02
C HIS A 48 0.18 14.27 -5.85
N ARG A 49 -0.72 13.33 -6.16
CA ARG A 49 -1.24 12.34 -5.20
C ARG A 49 -0.89 10.93 -5.60
N LEU A 50 -0.73 10.07 -4.59
CA LEU A 50 -0.60 8.64 -4.77
C LEU A 50 -1.69 7.94 -3.97
N PHE A 51 -2.69 7.39 -4.66
CA PHE A 51 -3.72 6.57 -4.03
C PHE A 51 -3.19 5.16 -3.81
N CYS A 52 -3.17 4.72 -2.56
CA CYS A 52 -2.59 3.45 -2.15
C CYS A 52 -3.65 2.47 -1.65
N PHE A 53 -3.77 1.32 -2.32
CA PHE A 53 -4.76 0.27 -2.06
C PHE A 53 -4.10 -0.92 -1.37
N PRO A 54 -4.52 -1.28 -0.13
CA PRO A 54 -3.86 -2.31 0.66
C PRO A 54 -4.24 -3.73 0.20
N TYR A 55 -3.39 -4.71 0.56
CA TYR A 55 -3.69 -6.12 0.37
C TYR A 55 -4.83 -6.61 1.29
N ALA A 56 -5.33 -7.82 1.05
CA ALA A 56 -6.43 -8.43 1.80
C ALA A 56 -6.18 -8.43 3.32
N GLY A 57 -7.13 -7.98 4.10
CA GLY A 57 -7.05 -7.83 5.56
C GLY A 57 -6.29 -6.59 6.04
N ALA A 58 -5.43 -5.96 5.22
CA ALA A 58 -4.73 -4.74 5.58
C ALA A 58 -5.63 -3.50 5.43
N GLY A 59 -5.20 -2.39 6.02
CA GLY A 59 -5.85 -1.08 5.90
C GLY A 59 -4.82 0.02 5.66
N SER A 60 -5.25 1.26 5.87
CA SER A 60 -4.46 2.47 5.57
C SER A 60 -3.10 2.54 6.27
N LEU A 61 -2.96 1.93 7.46
CA LEU A 61 -1.70 1.91 8.21
C LEU A 61 -0.54 1.25 7.47
N LEU A 62 -0.82 0.37 6.50
CA LEU A 62 0.20 -0.20 5.61
C LEU A 62 1.05 0.89 4.95
N TYR A 63 0.43 2.02 4.60
CA TYR A 63 1.08 3.11 3.86
C TYR A 63 1.50 4.28 4.73
N ARG A 64 1.48 4.12 6.07
CA ARG A 64 1.90 5.19 6.98
C ARG A 64 3.36 5.59 6.78
N ARG A 65 4.25 4.61 6.61
CA ARG A 65 5.67 4.89 6.33
C ARG A 65 5.87 5.54 4.97
N TRP A 66 5.13 5.11 3.96
CA TRP A 66 5.14 5.75 2.64
C TRP A 66 4.82 7.24 2.75
N ALA A 67 3.80 7.60 3.52
CA ALA A 67 3.44 9.00 3.73
C ALA A 67 4.54 9.80 4.44
N LEU A 68 5.38 9.17 5.26
CA LEU A 68 6.48 9.82 5.98
C LEU A 68 7.75 9.92 5.15
N ASP A 69 8.04 8.90 4.33
CA ASP A 69 9.31 8.69 3.64
C ASP A 69 9.31 9.28 2.21
N LEU A 70 8.15 9.34 1.54
CA LEU A 70 8.04 9.90 0.20
C LEU A 70 8.30 11.41 0.19
N PRO A 71 8.84 11.96 -0.92
CA PRO A 71 9.07 13.39 -1.08
C PRO A 71 7.80 14.22 -0.87
N SER A 72 7.95 15.44 -0.35
CA SER A 72 6.82 16.32 0.00
C SER A 72 5.96 16.77 -1.19
N TRP A 73 6.41 16.57 -2.41
CA TRP A 73 5.60 16.84 -3.60
C TRP A 73 4.61 15.72 -3.95
N ILE A 74 4.66 14.55 -3.23
CA ILE A 74 3.68 13.46 -3.33
C ILE A 74 2.87 13.39 -2.04
N GLU A 75 1.56 13.59 -2.12
CA GLU A 75 0.63 13.34 -1.02
C GLU A 75 0.08 11.91 -1.10
N VAL A 76 0.40 11.08 -0.09
CA VAL A 76 -0.09 9.70 -0.03
C VAL A 76 -1.52 9.67 0.50
N VAL A 77 -2.44 9.15 -0.29
CA VAL A 77 -3.86 8.97 0.02
C VAL A 77 -4.12 7.48 0.24
N ALA A 78 -4.07 7.04 1.48
CA ALA A 78 -4.23 5.63 1.83
C ALA A 78 -5.71 5.24 1.89
N VAL A 79 -6.07 4.14 1.21
CA VAL A 79 -7.44 3.61 1.21
C VAL A 79 -7.70 2.82 2.49
N GLU A 80 -8.85 3.12 3.13
CA GLU A 80 -9.36 2.45 4.32
C GLU A 80 -10.66 1.73 3.99
N LEU A 81 -10.60 0.41 3.85
CA LEU A 81 -11.78 -0.40 3.54
C LEU A 81 -12.60 -0.69 4.81
N PRO A 82 -13.92 -0.93 4.70
CA PRO A 82 -14.78 -1.31 5.85
C PRO A 82 -14.31 -2.60 6.54
N GLY A 83 -14.63 -2.74 7.82
CA GLY A 83 -14.35 -3.91 8.63
C GLY A 83 -12.97 -3.93 9.27
N ARG A 84 -12.17 -2.83 9.17
CA ARG A 84 -10.81 -2.76 9.74
C ARG A 84 -10.46 -1.37 10.27
N GLN A 85 -9.44 -1.32 11.13
CA GLN A 85 -8.87 -0.08 11.69
C GLN A 85 -9.95 0.92 12.13
N THR A 86 -9.99 2.14 11.55
CA THR A 86 -10.98 3.17 11.93
C THR A 86 -12.42 2.80 11.57
N ARG A 87 -12.63 1.76 10.76
CA ARG A 87 -13.93 1.27 10.29
C ARG A 87 -14.23 -0.16 10.74
N PHE A 88 -13.60 -0.62 11.82
CA PHE A 88 -13.67 -2.02 12.25
C PHE A 88 -15.08 -2.51 12.59
N SER A 89 -15.98 -1.62 13.02
CA SER A 89 -17.38 -1.94 13.33
C SER A 89 -18.27 -2.09 12.10
N GLU A 90 -17.82 -1.61 10.94
CA GLU A 90 -18.58 -1.71 9.70
C GLU A 90 -18.51 -3.13 9.11
N ALA A 91 -19.52 -3.52 8.34
CA ALA A 91 -19.48 -4.78 7.61
C ALA A 91 -18.41 -4.70 6.49
N PRO A 92 -17.54 -5.72 6.34
CA PRO A 92 -16.65 -5.80 5.19
C PRO A 92 -17.44 -5.81 3.87
N PRO A 93 -16.86 -5.28 2.77
CA PRO A 93 -17.52 -5.25 1.47
C PRO A 93 -17.71 -6.67 0.90
N THR A 94 -18.84 -6.87 0.21
CA THR A 94 -19.17 -8.14 -0.45
C THR A 94 -19.31 -7.99 -1.98
N SER A 95 -19.11 -6.78 -2.50
CA SER A 95 -19.18 -6.47 -3.93
C SER A 95 -18.07 -5.48 -4.29
N LEU A 96 -17.29 -5.81 -5.33
CA LEU A 96 -16.29 -4.91 -5.90
C LEU A 96 -16.95 -3.68 -6.50
N ASP A 97 -18.03 -3.86 -7.27
CA ASP A 97 -18.72 -2.75 -7.94
C ASP A 97 -19.26 -1.72 -6.92
N ALA A 98 -19.95 -2.19 -5.88
CA ALA A 98 -20.46 -1.30 -4.83
C ALA A 98 -19.34 -0.58 -4.08
N MET A 99 -18.22 -1.27 -3.85
CA MET A 99 -17.05 -0.71 -3.17
C MET A 99 -16.36 0.36 -4.02
N THR A 100 -16.14 0.08 -5.31
CA THR A 100 -15.45 1.02 -6.22
C THR A 100 -16.34 2.21 -6.59
N ASP A 101 -17.66 2.02 -6.66
CA ASP A 101 -18.65 3.12 -6.77
C ASP A 101 -18.55 4.09 -5.58
N ALA A 102 -18.53 3.54 -4.36
CA ALA A 102 -18.38 4.34 -3.13
C ALA A 102 -17.02 5.04 -3.05
N LEU A 103 -15.92 4.34 -3.42
CA LEU A 103 -14.58 4.92 -3.51
C LEU A 103 -14.52 6.07 -4.53
N ALA A 104 -15.10 5.89 -5.72
CA ALA A 104 -15.11 6.93 -6.76
C ALA A 104 -15.92 8.17 -6.30
N THR A 105 -17.04 7.96 -5.63
CA THR A 105 -17.82 9.03 -5.04
C THR A 105 -17.03 9.79 -3.96
N ALA A 106 -16.37 9.06 -3.06
CA ALA A 106 -15.57 9.63 -1.99
C ALA A 106 -14.33 10.38 -2.49
N ALA A 107 -13.79 10.00 -3.65
CA ALA A 107 -12.59 10.60 -4.23
C ALA A 107 -12.84 11.94 -4.93
N SER A 108 -14.08 12.37 -5.16
CA SER A 108 -14.41 13.53 -6.01
C SER A 108 -13.65 14.81 -5.65
N GLY A 109 -13.41 15.07 -4.37
CA GLY A 109 -12.63 16.22 -3.88
C GLY A 109 -11.11 15.99 -3.82
N LEU A 110 -10.62 14.81 -4.23
CA LEU A 110 -9.21 14.43 -4.19
C LEU A 110 -8.61 14.23 -5.59
N LEU A 111 -9.38 14.43 -6.65
CA LEU A 111 -8.95 14.29 -8.04
C LEU A 111 -8.58 15.64 -8.70
N ASP A 112 -8.28 16.66 -7.89
CA ASP A 112 -7.93 18.02 -8.30
C ASP A 112 -6.46 18.20 -8.69
N LYS A 113 -5.64 17.16 -8.47
CA LYS A 113 -4.21 17.12 -8.80
C LYS A 113 -3.89 15.91 -9.68
N PRO A 114 -2.81 15.95 -10.50
CA PRO A 114 -2.27 14.75 -11.12
C PRO A 114 -2.06 13.65 -10.08
N PHE A 115 -2.42 12.41 -10.40
CA PHE A 115 -2.31 11.32 -9.44
C PHE A 115 -1.84 10.01 -10.06
N GLY A 116 -1.14 9.22 -9.26
CA GLY A 116 -0.85 7.82 -9.51
C GLY A 116 -1.69 6.91 -8.59
N THR A 117 -1.72 5.62 -8.92
CA THR A 117 -2.31 4.58 -8.06
C THR A 117 -1.29 3.51 -7.74
N PHE A 118 -1.26 3.01 -6.52
CA PHE A 118 -0.45 1.87 -6.12
C PHE A 118 -1.35 0.83 -5.43
N GLY A 119 -1.50 -0.33 -6.06
CA GLY A 119 -2.25 -1.46 -5.51
C GLY A 119 -1.34 -2.63 -5.18
N TYR A 120 -1.54 -3.27 -4.02
CA TYR A 120 -0.80 -4.46 -3.64
C TYR A 120 -1.73 -5.64 -3.44
N SER A 121 -1.49 -6.77 -4.11
CA SER A 121 -2.30 -7.98 -4.07
C SER A 121 -3.79 -7.66 -4.33
N PHE A 122 -4.70 -7.90 -3.40
CA PHE A 122 -6.10 -7.48 -3.50
C PHE A 122 -6.26 -5.99 -3.84
N GLY A 123 -5.37 -5.15 -3.32
CA GLY A 123 -5.35 -3.72 -3.66
C GLY A 123 -5.12 -3.43 -5.14
N SER A 124 -4.42 -4.31 -5.88
CA SER A 124 -4.30 -4.19 -7.35
C SER A 124 -5.65 -4.40 -8.04
N VAL A 125 -6.46 -5.34 -7.54
CA VAL A 125 -7.84 -5.58 -8.05
C VAL A 125 -8.71 -4.36 -7.78
N VAL A 126 -8.73 -3.90 -6.52
CA VAL A 126 -9.55 -2.74 -6.12
C VAL A 126 -9.14 -1.49 -6.90
N GLY A 127 -7.82 -1.27 -7.06
CA GLY A 127 -7.29 -0.12 -7.78
C GLY A 127 -7.70 -0.10 -9.25
N ILE A 128 -7.60 -1.25 -9.95
CA ILE A 128 -7.99 -1.34 -11.36
C ILE A 128 -9.50 -1.17 -11.53
N GLU A 129 -10.32 -1.80 -10.71
CA GLU A 129 -11.77 -1.64 -10.79
C GLU A 129 -12.20 -0.21 -10.44
N TRP A 130 -11.51 0.43 -9.49
CA TRP A 130 -11.73 1.85 -9.20
C TRP A 130 -11.38 2.74 -10.40
N LEU A 131 -10.27 2.46 -11.11
CA LEU A 131 -9.90 3.21 -12.33
C LEU A 131 -10.91 3.01 -13.46
N LYS A 132 -11.46 1.80 -13.63
CA LYS A 132 -12.58 1.54 -14.56
C LYS A 132 -13.80 2.37 -14.19
N GLU A 133 -14.13 2.45 -12.91
CA GLU A 133 -15.26 3.24 -12.42
C GLU A 133 -15.04 4.75 -12.63
N LEU A 134 -13.82 5.27 -12.42
CA LEU A 134 -13.49 6.66 -12.75
C LEU A 134 -13.67 6.94 -14.25
N ASP A 135 -13.18 6.03 -15.13
CA ASP A 135 -13.34 6.20 -16.59
C ASP A 135 -14.83 6.15 -17.00
N ARG A 136 -15.62 5.21 -16.44
CA ARG A 136 -17.07 5.13 -16.66
C ARG A 136 -17.78 6.42 -16.29
N ARG A 137 -17.38 7.07 -15.19
CA ARG A 137 -17.91 8.37 -14.72
C ARG A 137 -17.30 9.57 -15.43
N ARG A 138 -16.33 9.37 -16.34
CA ARG A 138 -15.59 10.46 -17.01
C ARG A 138 -14.88 11.38 -16.03
N LEU A 139 -14.40 10.84 -14.91
CA LEU A 139 -13.58 11.53 -13.91
C LEU A 139 -12.10 11.58 -14.35
N PRO A 140 -11.25 12.40 -13.71
CA PRO A 140 -9.83 12.48 -14.02
C PRO A 140 -9.16 11.10 -14.00
N ARG A 141 -8.19 10.92 -14.91
CA ARG A 141 -7.41 9.68 -15.08
C ARG A 141 -6.09 9.77 -14.35
N PRO A 142 -5.52 8.62 -13.94
CA PRO A 142 -4.18 8.60 -13.38
C PRO A 142 -3.13 8.95 -14.43
N ILE A 143 -2.02 9.54 -14.00
CA ILE A 143 -0.83 9.71 -14.83
C ILE A 143 -0.05 8.39 -14.95
N HIS A 144 -0.12 7.52 -13.92
CA HIS A 144 0.50 6.21 -13.89
C HIS A 144 -0.21 5.27 -12.92
N ALA A 145 -0.25 3.97 -13.24
CA ALA A 145 -0.75 2.92 -12.36
C ALA A 145 0.39 1.96 -11.96
N PHE A 146 0.41 1.57 -10.69
CA PHE A 146 1.33 0.57 -10.15
C PHE A 146 0.52 -0.58 -9.56
N CYS A 147 0.80 -1.81 -10.02
CA CYS A 147 0.17 -3.03 -9.53
C CYS A 147 1.26 -3.98 -9.01
N ALA A 148 1.07 -4.54 -7.83
CA ALA A 148 2.04 -5.44 -7.21
C ALA A 148 1.38 -6.73 -6.72
N ALA A 149 2.10 -7.85 -6.81
CA ALA A 149 1.75 -9.15 -6.21
C ALA A 149 0.34 -9.65 -6.57
N HIS A 150 -0.13 -9.41 -7.80
CA HIS A 150 -1.39 -9.95 -8.31
C HIS A 150 -1.29 -10.28 -9.80
N ARG A 151 -1.85 -11.43 -10.19
CA ARG A 151 -1.98 -11.81 -11.61
C ARG A 151 -2.81 -10.78 -12.39
N ALA A 152 -2.61 -10.69 -13.68
CA ALA A 152 -3.50 -9.88 -14.51
C ALA A 152 -4.95 -10.42 -14.42
N PRO A 153 -5.96 -9.54 -14.36
CA PRO A 153 -7.34 -9.92 -14.08
C PRO A 153 -7.97 -10.94 -15.04
N HIS A 154 -7.55 -10.99 -16.31
CA HIS A 154 -8.06 -11.96 -17.29
C HIS A 154 -7.37 -13.34 -17.22
N VAL A 155 -6.28 -13.45 -16.47
CA VAL A 155 -5.64 -14.74 -16.19
C VAL A 155 -6.51 -15.48 -15.18
N ALA A 156 -6.90 -16.71 -15.52
CA ALA A 156 -7.75 -17.51 -14.63
C ALA A 156 -7.17 -17.64 -13.21
N PRO A 157 -7.97 -17.48 -12.18
CA PRO A 157 -7.52 -17.69 -10.82
C PRO A 157 -7.15 -19.16 -10.60
N ARG A 158 -6.16 -19.42 -9.74
CA ARG A 158 -5.95 -20.78 -9.22
C ARG A 158 -7.19 -21.18 -8.43
N PRO A 159 -7.61 -22.47 -8.49
CA PRO A 159 -8.80 -22.94 -7.78
C PRO A 159 -8.53 -23.05 -6.26
N LEU A 160 -8.20 -21.92 -5.64
CA LEU A 160 -8.01 -21.80 -4.21
C LEU A 160 -9.32 -21.29 -3.60
N SER A 161 -9.66 -21.81 -2.43
CA SER A 161 -10.82 -21.37 -1.63
C SER A 161 -10.37 -21.04 -0.22
N ILE A 162 -9.32 -20.22 -0.10
CA ILE A 162 -8.71 -19.85 1.18
C ILE A 162 -9.73 -19.17 2.10
N HIS A 163 -10.60 -18.32 1.52
CA HIS A 163 -11.67 -17.67 2.29
C HIS A 163 -12.64 -18.64 2.96
N ARG A 164 -12.72 -19.91 2.51
CA ARG A 164 -13.60 -20.97 3.05
C ARG A 164 -12.91 -21.91 4.04
N LEU A 165 -11.60 -21.81 4.22
CA LEU A 165 -10.88 -22.66 5.13
C LEU A 165 -11.46 -22.57 6.55
N PRO A 166 -11.54 -23.69 7.32
CA PRO A 166 -11.74 -23.66 8.76
C PRO A 166 -10.77 -22.68 9.42
N GLU A 167 -11.18 -22.06 10.53
CA GLU A 167 -10.35 -21.03 11.18
C GLU A 167 -8.93 -21.49 11.53
N PRO A 168 -8.72 -22.69 12.10
CA PRO A 168 -7.35 -23.18 12.35
C PRO A 168 -6.49 -23.28 11.09
N ASP A 169 -7.08 -23.72 9.98
CA ASP A 169 -6.38 -23.89 8.72
C ASP A 169 -6.06 -22.53 8.08
N LEU A 170 -6.97 -21.56 8.20
CA LEU A 170 -6.71 -20.18 7.75
C LEU A 170 -5.61 -19.52 8.57
N ILE A 171 -5.56 -19.75 9.89
CA ILE A 171 -4.47 -19.25 10.74
C ILE A 171 -3.14 -19.90 10.34
N ASN A 172 -3.12 -21.20 10.09
CA ASN A 172 -1.92 -21.89 9.62
C ASN A 172 -1.46 -21.36 8.24
N TRP A 173 -2.40 -21.12 7.35
CA TRP A 173 -2.11 -20.50 6.05
C TRP A 173 -1.50 -19.10 6.24
N LEU A 174 -2.05 -18.25 7.11
CA LEU A 174 -1.49 -16.92 7.41
C LEU A 174 -0.06 -16.98 7.96
N LYS A 175 0.23 -17.95 8.84
CA LYS A 175 1.59 -18.17 9.36
C LYS A 175 2.56 -18.58 8.24
N THR A 176 2.12 -19.45 7.34
CA THR A 176 2.93 -19.90 6.20
C THR A 176 3.20 -18.78 5.20
N MET A 177 2.19 -17.93 4.98
CA MET A 177 2.31 -16.79 4.08
C MET A 177 3.22 -15.69 4.62
N GLY A 178 3.37 -15.56 5.93
CA GLY A 178 3.98 -14.38 6.54
C GLY A 178 3.09 -13.13 6.45
N GLY A 179 3.66 -11.98 6.73
CA GLY A 179 2.92 -10.70 6.63
C GLY A 179 2.03 -10.36 7.82
N THR A 180 1.68 -11.32 8.68
CA THR A 180 0.91 -11.09 9.92
C THR A 180 1.76 -11.53 11.12
N PRO A 181 2.11 -10.63 12.05
CA PRO A 181 2.90 -10.98 13.24
C PRO A 181 2.19 -12.02 14.13
N ASP A 182 2.92 -13.04 14.60
CA ASP A 182 2.39 -14.10 15.47
C ASP A 182 1.72 -13.55 16.74
N ALA A 183 2.23 -12.46 17.30
CA ALA A 183 1.65 -11.79 18.45
C ALA A 183 0.20 -11.35 18.19
N LEU A 184 -0.10 -10.88 16.99
CA LEU A 184 -1.46 -10.49 16.61
C LEU A 184 -2.36 -11.70 16.38
N LEU A 185 -1.82 -12.78 15.84
CA LEU A 185 -2.57 -14.04 15.66
C LEU A 185 -2.94 -14.71 16.98
N SER A 186 -2.30 -14.31 18.07
CA SER A 186 -2.56 -14.82 19.43
C SER A 186 -3.59 -14.00 20.20
N GLU A 187 -4.09 -12.87 19.65
CA GLU A 187 -5.06 -11.97 20.29
C GLU A 187 -6.49 -12.28 19.80
N PRO A 188 -7.35 -12.99 20.57
CA PRO A 188 -8.62 -13.54 20.07
C PRO A 188 -9.59 -12.49 19.53
N ASP A 189 -9.70 -11.34 20.22
CA ASP A 189 -10.65 -10.29 19.81
C ASP A 189 -10.20 -9.59 18.52
N TRP A 190 -8.90 -9.28 18.41
CA TRP A 190 -8.34 -8.74 17.19
C TRP A 190 -8.46 -9.75 16.04
N LEU A 191 -8.11 -11.02 16.29
CA LEU A 191 -8.12 -12.09 15.29
C LEU A 191 -9.51 -12.27 14.68
N ARG A 192 -10.56 -12.29 15.50
CA ARG A 192 -11.96 -12.43 15.03
C ARG A 192 -12.33 -11.34 14.03
N HIS A 193 -12.00 -10.08 14.32
CA HIS A 193 -12.29 -8.96 13.42
C HIS A 193 -11.43 -9.01 12.17
N PHE A 194 -10.14 -9.31 12.33
CA PHE A 194 -9.21 -9.43 11.22
C PHE A 194 -9.62 -10.55 10.25
N LEU A 195 -9.94 -11.75 10.76
CA LEU A 195 -10.35 -12.87 9.91
C LEU A 195 -11.66 -12.59 9.17
N ARG A 196 -12.58 -11.85 9.77
CA ARG A 196 -13.82 -11.42 9.11
C ARG A 196 -13.53 -10.54 7.89
N ALA A 197 -12.69 -9.54 8.04
CA ALA A 197 -12.28 -8.66 6.95
C ALA A 197 -11.47 -9.40 5.90
N LEU A 198 -10.49 -10.20 6.33
CA LEU A 198 -9.64 -11.01 5.45
C LEU A 198 -10.46 -11.97 4.57
N ARG A 199 -11.44 -12.70 5.15
CA ARG A 199 -12.29 -13.64 4.40
C ARG A 199 -13.11 -12.93 3.34
N ALA A 200 -13.66 -11.75 3.64
CA ALA A 200 -14.42 -10.98 2.67
C ALA A 200 -13.53 -10.52 1.50
N ASP A 201 -12.35 -10.01 1.80
CA ASP A 201 -11.39 -9.57 0.79
C ASP A 201 -10.91 -10.74 -0.08
N LEU A 202 -10.57 -11.88 0.55
CA LEU A 202 -10.14 -13.08 -0.17
C LEU A 202 -11.27 -13.62 -1.06
N ALA A 203 -12.52 -13.61 -0.60
CA ALA A 203 -13.65 -14.04 -1.41
C ALA A 203 -13.79 -13.20 -2.70
N LEU A 204 -13.61 -11.87 -2.57
CA LEU A 204 -13.60 -10.98 -3.73
C LEU A 204 -12.38 -11.21 -4.63
N ALA A 205 -11.19 -11.35 -4.05
CA ALA A 205 -9.96 -11.55 -4.82
C ALA A 205 -9.90 -12.89 -5.56
N GLU A 206 -10.30 -13.98 -4.90
CA GLU A 206 -10.30 -15.33 -5.47
C GLU A 206 -11.35 -15.49 -6.57
N GLY A 207 -12.51 -14.86 -6.40
CA GLY A 207 -13.57 -14.87 -7.41
C GLY A 207 -13.35 -13.92 -8.58
N TYR A 208 -12.35 -13.02 -8.48
CA TYR A 208 -12.16 -11.99 -9.47
C TYR A 208 -11.48 -12.52 -10.74
N CYS A 209 -12.19 -12.41 -11.87
CA CYS A 209 -11.66 -12.64 -13.19
C CYS A 209 -12.47 -11.81 -14.20
N THR A 210 -11.83 -11.30 -15.25
CA THR A 210 -12.49 -10.54 -16.31
C THR A 210 -12.20 -11.21 -17.65
N ASP A 211 -13.18 -11.25 -18.55
CA ASP A 211 -12.98 -11.84 -19.88
C ASP A 211 -12.14 -10.94 -20.79
N THR A 212 -12.19 -9.63 -20.57
CA THR A 212 -11.55 -8.65 -21.43
C THR A 212 -10.67 -7.69 -20.60
N PRO A 213 -9.41 -7.49 -21.00
CA PRO A 213 -8.56 -6.47 -20.41
C PRO A 213 -9.17 -5.07 -20.56
N PHE A 214 -9.10 -4.29 -19.49
CA PHE A 214 -9.43 -2.87 -19.53
C PHE A 214 -8.18 -2.06 -19.86
N ALA A 215 -8.18 -1.35 -20.99
CA ALA A 215 -7.04 -0.55 -21.39
C ALA A 215 -6.94 0.73 -20.54
N LEU A 216 -5.97 0.78 -19.64
CA LEU A 216 -5.56 2.00 -18.95
C LEU A 216 -4.93 2.95 -19.96
N ARG A 217 -5.41 4.19 -19.98
CA ARG A 217 -4.83 5.25 -20.85
C ARG A 217 -3.69 5.99 -20.14
N CYS A 218 -2.83 5.25 -19.47
CA CYS A 218 -1.64 5.72 -18.77
C CYS A 218 -0.57 4.64 -18.75
N GLY A 219 0.64 4.97 -18.28
CA GLY A 219 1.67 3.98 -18.04
C GLY A 219 1.29 3.00 -16.94
N LEU A 220 1.83 1.78 -17.01
CA LEU A 220 1.62 0.73 -16.03
C LEU A 220 2.95 0.10 -15.62
N THR A 221 3.24 0.13 -14.34
CA THR A 221 4.37 -0.59 -13.75
C THR A 221 3.85 -1.72 -12.88
N VAL A 222 4.41 -2.92 -13.08
CA VAL A 222 4.04 -4.11 -12.33
C VAL A 222 5.22 -4.59 -11.50
N PHE A 223 4.95 -5.02 -10.27
CA PHE A 223 5.94 -5.51 -9.33
C PHE A 223 5.61 -6.94 -8.90
N GLY A 224 6.63 -7.80 -8.85
CA GLY A 224 6.48 -9.20 -8.42
C GLY A 224 7.62 -9.69 -7.55
N GLY A 225 7.31 -10.60 -6.61
CA GLY A 225 8.29 -11.35 -5.85
C GLY A 225 8.79 -12.57 -6.65
N LEU A 226 10.11 -12.83 -6.61
CA LEU A 226 10.70 -13.99 -7.29
C LEU A 226 10.28 -15.31 -6.66
N HIS A 227 9.92 -15.28 -5.38
CA HIS A 227 9.57 -16.45 -4.57
C HIS A 227 8.09 -16.42 -4.14
N ASP A 228 7.26 -15.61 -4.83
CA ASP A 228 5.81 -15.58 -4.57
C ASP A 228 5.18 -16.90 -4.98
N PRO A 229 4.62 -17.70 -4.04
CA PRO A 229 4.01 -18.99 -4.37
C PRO A 229 2.64 -18.86 -5.06
N HIS A 230 2.04 -17.67 -5.07
CA HIS A 230 0.69 -17.43 -5.56
C HIS A 230 0.64 -16.78 -6.94
N VAL A 231 1.67 -16.00 -7.29
CA VAL A 231 1.68 -15.22 -8.53
C VAL A 231 2.96 -15.49 -9.29
N ASP A 232 2.86 -16.24 -10.37
CA ASP A 232 4.00 -16.51 -11.25
C ASP A 232 4.29 -15.34 -12.20
N MET A 233 5.49 -15.37 -12.76
CA MET A 233 5.99 -14.28 -13.61
C MET A 233 5.23 -14.16 -14.93
N ASP A 234 4.67 -15.23 -15.46
CA ASP A 234 3.90 -15.19 -16.71
C ASP A 234 2.57 -14.50 -16.48
N ALA A 235 1.91 -14.79 -15.37
CA ALA A 235 0.69 -14.10 -14.96
C ALA A 235 0.90 -12.59 -14.72
N LEU A 236 2.12 -12.18 -14.28
CA LEU A 236 2.48 -10.77 -14.16
C LEU A 236 2.76 -10.12 -15.52
N ARG A 237 3.35 -10.81 -16.48
CA ARG A 237 3.59 -10.27 -17.83
C ARG A 237 2.30 -9.95 -18.56
N GLU A 238 1.21 -10.68 -18.28
CA GLU A 238 -0.09 -10.47 -18.87
C GLU A 238 -0.71 -9.10 -18.55
N TRP A 239 -0.25 -8.42 -17.51
CA TRP A 239 -0.63 -7.03 -17.24
C TRP A 239 -0.30 -6.08 -18.39
N ARG A 240 0.63 -6.42 -19.27
CA ARG A 240 0.94 -5.64 -20.48
C ARG A 240 -0.32 -5.32 -21.28
N ARG A 241 -1.33 -6.19 -21.26
CA ARG A 241 -2.58 -6.02 -22.00
C ARG A 241 -3.52 -4.97 -21.39
N TYR A 242 -3.17 -4.43 -20.21
CA TYR A 242 -3.96 -3.42 -19.49
C TYR A 242 -3.45 -2.00 -19.70
N SER A 243 -2.45 -1.77 -20.55
CA SER A 243 -1.90 -0.42 -20.77
C SER A 243 -1.70 -0.15 -22.26
N ASP A 244 -2.26 0.96 -22.72
CA ASP A 244 -1.96 1.54 -24.04
C ASP A 244 -0.68 2.40 -24.00
N GLY A 245 -0.14 2.66 -22.80
CA GLY A 245 1.05 3.45 -22.56
C GLY A 245 2.31 2.60 -22.29
N PRO A 246 3.35 3.22 -21.73
CA PRO A 246 4.55 2.52 -21.30
C PRO A 246 4.23 1.43 -20.27
N PHE A 247 4.88 0.27 -20.45
CA PHE A 247 4.76 -0.86 -19.52
C PHE A 247 6.14 -1.27 -19.00
N SER A 248 6.24 -1.48 -17.70
CA SER A 248 7.43 -2.06 -17.06
C SER A 248 7.05 -3.14 -16.05
N LEU A 249 7.94 -4.13 -15.89
CA LEU A 249 7.80 -5.22 -14.92
C LEU A 249 9.10 -5.34 -14.14
N HIS A 250 9.03 -5.12 -12.85
CA HIS A 250 10.16 -5.23 -11.93
C HIS A 250 9.98 -6.42 -10.99
N ARG A 251 11.10 -7.07 -10.66
CA ARG A 251 11.14 -8.28 -9.83
C ARG A 251 11.99 -8.02 -8.61
N PHE A 252 11.50 -8.41 -7.46
CA PHE A 252 12.20 -8.29 -6.19
C PHE A 252 12.53 -9.68 -5.64
N ASP A 253 13.67 -9.81 -5.03
CA ASP A 253 14.02 -11.00 -4.25
C ASP A 253 13.17 -10.97 -2.96
N GLY A 254 12.10 -11.77 -2.94
CA GLY A 254 11.12 -11.83 -1.86
C GLY A 254 9.90 -12.70 -2.22
N ASP A 255 9.12 -13.00 -1.19
CA ASP A 255 7.86 -13.75 -1.26
C ASP A 255 6.68 -12.84 -1.65
N HIS A 256 5.44 -13.29 -1.35
CA HIS A 256 4.22 -12.51 -1.62
C HIS A 256 4.20 -11.16 -0.89
N PHE A 257 4.89 -11.02 0.24
CA PHE A 257 4.92 -9.80 1.06
C PHE A 257 6.22 -9.00 0.93
N PHE A 258 6.86 -9.06 -0.25
CA PHE A 258 8.08 -8.28 -0.54
C PHE A 258 7.92 -6.77 -0.28
N ILE A 259 6.70 -6.25 -0.20
CA ILE A 259 6.43 -4.85 0.16
C ILE A 259 7.09 -4.45 1.49
N HIS A 260 7.19 -5.37 2.46
CA HIS A 260 7.80 -5.08 3.75
C HIS A 260 9.33 -5.09 3.69
N ALA A 261 9.91 -6.06 2.99
CA ALA A 261 11.37 -6.20 2.87
C ALA A 261 11.99 -5.23 1.84
N ARG A 262 11.22 -4.85 0.81
CA ARG A 262 11.67 -4.03 -0.31
C ARG A 262 10.95 -2.69 -0.39
N GLU A 263 10.42 -2.21 0.74
CA GLU A 263 9.62 -0.99 0.81
C GLU A 263 10.30 0.21 0.17
N ARG A 264 11.59 0.42 0.49
CA ARG A 264 12.36 1.54 -0.05
C ARG A 264 12.56 1.44 -1.55
N GLU A 265 12.90 0.26 -2.06
CA GLU A 265 13.09 0.04 -3.49
C GLU A 265 11.80 0.29 -4.28
N LEU A 266 10.64 -0.16 -3.74
CA LEU A 266 9.32 0.14 -4.32
C LEU A 266 9.03 1.64 -4.35
N GLN A 267 9.30 2.34 -3.24
CA GLN A 267 9.14 3.79 -3.15
C GLN A 267 10.01 4.52 -4.17
N ASP A 268 11.26 4.12 -4.33
CA ASP A 268 12.20 4.74 -5.29
C ASP A 268 11.71 4.57 -6.75
N HIS A 269 11.16 3.40 -7.10
CA HIS A 269 10.53 3.18 -8.42
C HIS A 269 9.30 4.10 -8.62
N VAL A 270 8.44 4.19 -7.62
CA VAL A 270 7.24 5.05 -7.69
C VAL A 270 7.63 6.51 -7.84
N VAL A 271 8.58 6.99 -7.04
CA VAL A 271 9.07 8.39 -7.10
C VAL A 271 9.68 8.70 -8.45
N ALA A 272 10.59 7.84 -8.95
CA ALA A 272 11.23 8.04 -10.23
C ALA A 272 10.22 8.09 -11.39
N THR A 273 9.20 7.21 -11.36
CA THR A 273 8.16 7.18 -12.39
C THR A 273 7.28 8.42 -12.34
N LEU A 274 6.81 8.83 -11.15
CA LEU A 274 5.95 10.01 -11.03
C LEU A 274 6.71 11.30 -11.35
N ALA A 275 7.99 11.39 -11.02
CA ALA A 275 8.83 12.54 -11.35
C ALA A 275 9.00 12.76 -12.87
N ALA A 276 8.88 11.71 -13.68
CA ALA A 276 8.91 11.83 -15.14
C ALA A 276 7.64 12.47 -15.73
N HIS A 277 6.59 12.67 -14.89
CA HIS A 277 5.33 13.32 -15.25
C HIS A 277 5.14 14.68 -14.55
N ALA A 278 6.16 15.16 -13.81
CA ALA A 278 6.12 16.41 -13.04
C ALA A 278 6.46 17.65 -13.84
#